data_0107e0df3e1738bdfbf063a44c466a23
#
_entry.id   0107e0df3e1738bdfbf063a44c466a23
#
_cell.length_a   1.000
_cell.length_b   1.000
_cell.length_c   1.000
_cell.angle_alpha   90.00
_cell.angle_beta   90.00
_cell.angle_gamma   90.00
#
_symmetry.space_group_name_H-M   'P 1'
#
loop_
_entity.id
_entity.type
_entity.pdbx_description
1 polymer ?
#
loop_
_entity_poly.entity_id
_entity_poly.type
_entity_poly.pdbx_seq_one_letter_code
_entity_poly.pdbx_strand_id
1 'polypeptide(L)'
;MPYARVNMAEFKSREEMHKVITNLRGNMKSVFPEIRSFVSMETSETSQITISVYENKEAAERAVAQRDTDLKHTDLVDIFAHEGNVNCFYVEHEHVDALLKSGS
;
A
#
# COMPACT_ATOMS: atom_id res chain seq x y z
N MET A 1 4.76 -10.75 15.50
CA MET A 1 3.46 -11.04 14.88
C MET A 1 3.19 -10.07 13.76
N PRO A 2 2.82 -10.54 12.57
CA PRO A 2 2.56 -9.64 11.46
C PRO A 2 1.44 -8.65 11.77
N TYR A 3 1.58 -7.46 11.20
CA TYR A 3 0.69 -6.35 11.47
C TYR A 3 0.26 -5.73 10.15
N ALA A 4 -1.02 -5.48 9.98
CA ALA A 4 -1.57 -4.95 8.73
C ALA A 4 -2.22 -3.58 8.93
N ARG A 5 -2.14 -2.76 7.89
CA ARG A 5 -2.86 -1.50 7.80
C ARG A 5 -3.70 -1.49 6.54
N VAL A 6 -4.94 -1.05 6.69
CA VAL A 6 -5.85 -0.81 5.57
C VAL A 6 -6.18 0.67 5.56
N ASN A 7 -6.01 1.32 4.43
CA ASN A 7 -6.43 2.72 4.31
C ASN A 7 -7.01 3.01 2.94
N MET A 8 -7.92 3.97 2.91
CA MET A 8 -8.50 4.47 1.69
C MET A 8 -8.01 5.88 1.46
N ALA A 9 -7.50 6.15 0.29
CA ALA A 9 -6.99 7.47 -0.08
C ALA A 9 -7.75 8.02 -1.27
N GLU A 10 -8.04 9.31 -1.22
CA GLU A 10 -8.64 10.07 -2.32
C GLU A 10 -7.57 11.00 -2.88
N PHE A 11 -7.41 11.00 -4.19
CA PHE A 11 -6.42 11.84 -4.87
C PHE A 11 -7.13 12.97 -5.62
N LYS A 12 -6.38 14.02 -5.90
CA LYS A 12 -6.87 15.18 -6.64
C LYS A 12 -7.28 14.81 -8.07
N SER A 13 -6.57 13.87 -8.69
CA SER A 13 -6.83 13.44 -10.05
C SER A 13 -6.38 11.99 -10.23
N ARG A 14 -6.87 11.38 -11.31
CA ARG A 14 -6.44 10.03 -11.69
C ARG A 14 -4.95 10.01 -12.02
N GLU A 15 -4.44 11.07 -12.63
CA GLU A 15 -3.02 11.18 -12.96
C GLU A 15 -2.16 11.13 -11.70
N GLU A 16 -2.55 11.85 -10.65
CA GLU A 16 -1.84 11.84 -9.37
C GLU A 16 -1.85 10.44 -8.75
N MET A 17 -3.00 9.78 -8.76
CA MET A 17 -3.13 8.43 -8.24
C MET A 17 -2.20 7.45 -8.97
N HIS A 18 -2.17 7.54 -10.31
CA HIS A 18 -1.32 6.67 -11.13
C HIS A 18 0.16 6.92 -10.88
N LYS A 19 0.56 8.17 -10.69
CA LYS A 19 1.95 8.50 -10.37
C LYS A 19 2.40 7.84 -9.08
N VAL A 20 1.57 7.92 -8.04
CA VAL A 20 1.88 7.33 -6.72
C VAL A 20 2.01 5.81 -6.85
N ILE A 21 1.05 5.17 -7.48
CA ILE A 21 1.05 3.70 -7.60
C ILE A 21 2.21 3.21 -8.48
N THR A 22 2.51 3.91 -9.56
CA THR A 22 3.61 3.55 -10.45
C THR A 22 4.95 3.65 -9.73
N ASN A 23 5.12 4.71 -8.94
CA ASN A 23 6.33 4.89 -8.13
C ASN A 23 6.47 3.76 -7.10
N LEU A 24 5.38 3.40 -6.43
CA LEU A 24 5.41 2.32 -5.44
C LEU A 24 5.73 0.98 -6.07
N ARG A 25 5.17 0.66 -7.23
CA ARG A 25 5.47 -0.58 -7.94
C ARG A 25 6.96 -0.75 -8.21
N GLY A 26 7.61 0.33 -8.62
CA GLY A 26 9.01 0.28 -8.98
C GLY A 26 9.96 0.35 -7.80
N ASN A 27 9.50 0.87 -6.65
CA ASN A 27 10.38 1.22 -5.55
C ASN A 27 9.88 0.75 -4.18
N MET A 28 9.01 -0.26 -4.15
CA MET A 28 8.37 -0.69 -2.90
C MET A 28 9.38 -0.95 -1.78
N LYS A 29 10.41 -1.73 -2.06
CA LYS A 29 11.41 -2.06 -1.05
C LYS A 29 12.27 -0.88 -0.63
N SER A 30 12.47 0.09 -1.54
CA SER A 30 13.20 1.32 -1.20
C SER A 30 12.37 2.23 -0.33
N VAL A 31 11.07 2.36 -0.64
CA VAL A 31 10.17 3.25 0.09
C VAL A 31 9.78 2.63 1.44
N PHE A 32 9.47 1.34 1.44
CA PHE A 32 9.06 0.61 2.64
C PHE A 32 9.92 -0.64 2.83
N PRO A 33 11.13 -0.50 3.36
CA PRO A 33 12.06 -1.63 3.47
C PRO A 33 11.54 -2.82 4.28
N GLU A 34 10.62 -2.57 5.20
CA GLU A 34 10.11 -3.60 6.10
C GLU A 34 8.76 -4.17 5.66
N ILE A 35 8.27 -3.78 4.48
CA ILE A 35 6.98 -4.27 3.99
C ILE A 35 7.08 -5.73 3.57
N ARG A 36 6.05 -6.50 3.89
CA ARG A 36 5.97 -7.93 3.55
C ARG A 36 5.00 -8.20 2.41
N SER A 37 3.90 -7.46 2.35
CA SER A 37 2.98 -7.54 1.23
C SER A 37 2.22 -6.24 1.07
N PHE A 38 1.72 -6.03 -0.14
CA PHE A 38 0.99 -4.80 -0.48
C PHE A 38 -0.03 -5.12 -1.56
N VAL A 39 -1.27 -4.73 -1.32
CA VAL A 39 -2.33 -4.84 -2.32
C VAL A 39 -3.01 -3.48 -2.43
N SER A 40 -3.23 -3.02 -3.65
CA SER A 40 -3.95 -1.78 -3.92
C SER A 40 -5.11 -2.08 -4.86
N MET A 41 -6.27 -1.53 -4.55
CA MET A 41 -7.47 -1.70 -5.34
C MET A 41 -8.06 -0.33 -5.65
N GLU A 42 -8.33 -0.07 -6.94
CA GLU A 42 -9.01 1.15 -7.33
C GLU A 42 -10.49 1.04 -6.93
N THR A 43 -10.99 2.06 -6.25
CA THR A 43 -12.38 2.12 -5.82
C THR A 43 -13.19 3.15 -6.61
N SER A 44 -12.49 4.08 -7.27
CA SER A 44 -13.09 5.04 -8.19
C SER A 44 -12.00 5.57 -9.12
N GLU A 45 -12.34 6.53 -9.95
CA GLU A 45 -11.37 7.19 -10.83
C GLU A 45 -10.20 7.81 -10.07
N THR A 46 -10.44 8.24 -8.83
CA THR A 46 -9.46 9.00 -8.05
C THR A 46 -9.21 8.45 -6.66
N SER A 47 -9.77 7.28 -6.33
CA SER A 47 -9.59 6.71 -4.99
C SER A 47 -9.11 5.28 -5.04
N GLN A 48 -8.46 4.86 -3.97
CA GLN A 48 -7.98 3.48 -3.84
C GLN A 48 -7.95 3.05 -2.38
N ILE A 49 -8.10 1.75 -2.18
CA ILE A 49 -7.90 1.12 -0.88
C ILE A 49 -6.61 0.31 -0.96
N THR A 50 -5.75 0.47 0.03
CA THR A 50 -4.49 -0.28 0.10
C THR A 50 -4.45 -1.11 1.37
N ILE A 51 -3.85 -2.29 1.27
CA ILE A 51 -3.59 -3.18 2.40
C ILE A 51 -2.10 -3.47 2.43
N SER A 52 -1.46 -3.07 3.52
CA SER A 52 -0.02 -3.25 3.72
C SER A 52 0.22 -4.17 4.91
N VAL A 53 1.12 -5.12 4.77
CA VAL A 53 1.47 -6.05 5.85
C VAL A 53 2.94 -5.87 6.20
N TYR A 54 3.22 -5.77 7.49
CA TYR A 54 4.56 -5.58 8.04
C TYR A 54 4.88 -6.69 9.03
N GLU A 55 6.15 -6.83 9.37
CA GLU A 55 6.60 -7.85 10.31
C GLU A 55 5.97 -7.68 11.69
N ASN A 56 5.82 -6.42 12.14
CA ASN A 56 5.25 -6.09 13.44
C ASN A 56 4.71 -4.67 13.44
N LYS A 57 4.09 -4.28 14.54
CA LYS A 57 3.49 -2.94 14.69
C LYS A 57 4.52 -1.83 14.56
N GLU A 58 5.69 -2.00 15.11
CA GLU A 58 6.75 -0.99 15.09
C GLU A 58 7.22 -0.73 13.65
N ALA A 59 7.33 -1.79 12.85
CA ALA A 59 7.68 -1.65 11.43
C ALA A 59 6.60 -0.88 10.68
N ALA A 60 5.32 -1.12 11.00
CA ALA A 60 4.21 -0.39 10.40
C ALA A 60 4.26 1.10 10.76
N GLU A 61 4.58 1.41 12.00
CA GLU A 61 4.71 2.81 12.45
C GLU A 61 5.83 3.54 11.71
N ARG A 62 6.96 2.87 11.49
CA ARG A 62 8.07 3.45 10.72
C ARG A 62 7.67 3.69 9.27
N ALA A 63 6.90 2.77 8.70
CA ALA A 63 6.42 2.89 7.32
C ALA A 63 5.46 4.08 7.16
N VAL A 64 4.59 4.32 8.13
CA VAL A 64 3.69 5.48 8.10
C VAL A 64 4.48 6.77 8.12
N ALA A 65 5.49 6.88 8.96
CA ALA A 65 6.34 8.06 9.03
C ALA A 65 7.05 8.28 7.69
N GLN A 66 7.54 7.23 7.06
CA GLN A 66 8.20 7.30 5.75
C GLN A 66 7.21 7.74 4.67
N ARG A 67 6.01 7.17 4.66
CA ARG A 67 4.96 7.54 3.72
C ARG A 67 4.63 9.03 3.83
N ASP A 68 4.45 9.52 5.05
CA ASP A 68 4.10 10.92 5.27
C ASP A 68 5.18 11.85 4.73
N THR A 69 6.44 11.45 4.84
CA THR A 69 7.56 12.21 4.28
C THR A 69 7.51 12.19 2.74
N ASP A 70 7.35 11.01 2.16
CA ASP A 70 7.40 10.83 0.70
C ASP A 70 6.21 11.43 -0.02
N LEU A 71 5.05 11.47 0.61
CA LEU A 71 3.80 11.94 0.00
C LEU A 71 3.41 13.36 0.42
N LYS A 72 4.27 14.06 1.12
CA LYS A 72 3.94 15.40 1.63
C LYS A 72 3.60 16.42 0.55
N HIS A 73 4.01 16.18 -0.70
CA HIS A 73 3.73 17.07 -1.83
C HIS A 73 2.57 16.57 -2.69
N THR A 74 1.92 15.48 -2.30
CA THR A 74 0.81 14.89 -3.04
C THR A 74 -0.49 15.30 -2.36
N ASP A 75 -1.43 15.82 -3.16
CA ASP A 75 -2.74 16.22 -2.66
C ASP A 75 -3.64 15.00 -2.50
N LEU A 76 -3.34 14.16 -1.54
CA LEU A 76 -4.18 13.01 -1.20
C LEU A 76 -4.78 13.21 0.18
N VAL A 77 -5.97 12.67 0.37
CA VAL A 77 -6.66 12.71 1.65
C VAL A 77 -6.98 11.28 2.07
N ASP A 78 -6.58 10.90 3.27
CA ASP A 78 -6.97 9.61 3.86
C ASP A 78 -8.42 9.70 4.32
N ILE A 79 -9.28 8.85 3.73
CA ILE A 79 -10.70 8.79 4.06
C ILE A 79 -10.89 7.99 5.36
N PHE A 80 -10.23 6.84 5.46
CA PHE A 80 -10.20 6.05 6.68
C PHE A 80 -8.91 5.24 6.75
N ALA A 81 -8.59 4.81 7.96
CA ALA A 81 -7.48 3.91 8.19
C ALA A 81 -7.83 2.97 9.35
N HIS A 82 -7.50 1.69 9.17
CA HIS A 82 -7.65 0.67 10.20
C HIS A 82 -6.39 -0.16 10.26
N GLU A 83 -6.07 -0.69 11.43
CA GLU A 83 -4.87 -1.51 11.57
C GLU A 83 -5.02 -2.52 12.69
N GLY A 84 -4.26 -3.59 12.62
CA GLY A 84 -4.29 -4.62 13.64
C GLY A 84 -3.36 -5.77 13.32
N ASN A 85 -3.27 -6.70 14.26
CA ASN A 85 -2.49 -7.91 14.09
C ASN A 85 -3.14 -8.83 13.05
N VAL A 86 -2.30 -9.41 12.20
CA VAL A 86 -2.77 -10.37 11.21
C VAL A 86 -3.02 -11.71 11.87
N ASN A 87 -4.23 -12.23 11.73
CA ASN A 87 -4.59 -13.53 12.30
C ASN A 87 -4.73 -14.62 11.23
N CYS A 88 -4.62 -14.27 9.95
CA CYS A 88 -4.62 -15.22 8.86
C CYS A 88 -3.99 -14.56 7.63
N PHE A 89 -3.03 -15.23 7.01
CA PHE A 89 -2.37 -14.74 5.82
C PHE A 89 -2.10 -15.92 4.88
N TYR A 90 -2.74 -15.89 3.73
CA TYR A 90 -2.60 -16.92 2.71
C TYR A 90 -2.29 -16.29 1.37
N VAL A 91 -1.28 -16.81 0.70
CA VAL A 91 -0.91 -16.39 -0.66
C VAL A 91 -0.57 -17.65 -1.45
N GLU A 92 -1.20 -17.79 -2.61
CA GLU A 92 -0.85 -18.85 -3.54
C GLU A 92 0.22 -18.31 -4.49
N HIS A 93 1.44 -18.81 -4.36
CA HIS A 93 2.59 -18.27 -5.10
C HIS A 93 2.45 -18.30 -6.61
N GLU A 94 1.96 -19.40 -7.15
CA GLU A 94 1.78 -19.51 -8.61
C GLU A 94 0.77 -18.48 -9.12
N HIS A 95 -0.29 -18.26 -8.36
CA HIS A 95 -1.32 -17.29 -8.72
C HIS A 95 -0.78 -15.86 -8.65
N VAL A 96 0.02 -15.57 -7.64
CA VAL A 96 0.64 -14.25 -7.49
C VAL A 96 1.53 -13.94 -8.69
N ASP A 97 2.37 -14.90 -9.10
CA ASP A 97 3.24 -14.72 -10.27
C ASP A 97 2.44 -14.46 -11.54
N ALA A 98 1.34 -15.19 -11.72
CA ALA A 98 0.48 -15.01 -12.88
C ALA A 98 -0.17 -13.63 -12.88
N LEU A 99 -0.64 -13.16 -11.72
CA LEU A 99 -1.24 -11.84 -11.58
C LEU A 99 -0.23 -10.74 -11.86
N LEU A 100 1.00 -10.87 -11.38
CA LEU A 100 2.04 -9.89 -11.63
C LEU A 100 2.36 -9.78 -13.11
N LYS A 101 2.37 -10.89 -13.83
CA LYS A 101 2.62 -10.90 -15.26
C LYS A 101 1.48 -10.32 -16.07
N SER A 102 0.24 -10.59 -15.67
CA SER A 102 -0.94 -10.16 -16.42
C SER A 102 -1.44 -8.78 -16.04
N GLY A 103 -1.16 -8.32 -14.83
CA GLY A 103 -1.68 -7.08 -14.30
C GLY A 103 -0.80 -5.86 -14.54
N SER A 104 0.31 -6.04 -15.19
CA SER A 104 1.26 -4.95 -15.41
C SER A 104 0.97 -4.15 -16.65
#